data_638642ac2c67ef4973fed495727c28a8
#
_entry.id   638642ac2c67ef4973fed495727c28a8
#
_cell.length_a   1.000
_cell.length_b   1.000
_cell.length_c   1.000
_cell.angle_alpha   90.00
_cell.angle_beta   90.00
_cell.angle_gamma   90.00
#
_symmetry.space_group_name_H-M   'P 1'
#
loop_
_entity.id
_entity.type
_entity.pdbx_description
1 polymer ?
#
loop_
_entity_poly.entity_id
_entity_poly.type
_entity_poly.pdbx_seq_one_letter_code
_entity_poly.pdbx_strand_id
1 'polypeptide(L)'
;MKDSFVEEGFMTQKSREQRVRYKLDESMTLNQEEIKIYNVPFAGNTNTCKETFVKGERILEYCIEGDLTMEQLIGKPIFRDELVEYLYSISRQMVSMVHNGLKLGKIVFDLKYMYVRLNDFSVQLIFLPFDNSSDMTGVEEFIRSFLSVLVYAHTPAIECANQIIEYLNGHKEFNAIQFNLFIRELRAQSQLLVNTEKTSSKTKEIAANHAKMEINILRAEEAARNAEIARLHAESEAKRLAEYAKQQANVARSAEEMRM
;
A
#
# COMPACT_ATOMS: atom_id res chain seq x y z
N MET A 1 3.85 8.29 -14.76
CA MET A 1 3.77 8.43 -13.29
C MET A 1 4.32 7.24 -12.50
N LYS A 2 4.27 6.01 -13.03
CA LYS A 2 4.78 4.81 -12.32
C LYS A 2 6.28 4.87 -11.94
N ASP A 3 7.09 5.63 -12.67
CA ASP A 3 8.55 5.69 -12.47
C ASP A 3 9.01 6.75 -11.45
N SER A 4 8.08 7.56 -10.91
CA SER A 4 8.41 8.62 -9.95
C SER A 4 8.44 8.18 -8.50
N PHE A 5 7.85 7.02 -8.19
CA PHE A 5 7.92 6.44 -6.84
C PHE A 5 9.19 5.60 -6.68
N VAL A 6 10.01 5.95 -5.71
CA VAL A 6 11.18 5.19 -5.29
C VAL A 6 10.88 4.57 -3.93
N GLU A 7 10.78 3.25 -3.90
CA GLU A 7 10.63 2.51 -2.64
C GLU A 7 12.00 2.30 -2.01
N GLU A 8 12.20 2.89 -0.84
CA GLU A 8 13.21 2.41 0.11
C GLU A 8 12.48 1.94 1.36
N GLY A 9 12.11 0.66 1.38
CA GLY A 9 11.56 0.01 2.56
C GLY A 9 12.64 -0.16 3.62
N PHE A 10 12.75 0.76 4.55
CA PHE A 10 13.47 0.53 5.79
C PHE A 10 12.48 0.03 6.85
N MET A 11 12.32 -1.28 6.94
CA MET A 11 11.71 -1.90 8.12
C MET A 11 12.69 -1.73 9.28
N THR A 12 12.43 -0.75 10.16
CA THR A 12 13.00 -0.79 11.50
C THR A 12 12.17 -1.78 12.32
N GLN A 13 12.79 -2.79 12.92
CA GLN A 13 12.15 -3.85 13.73
C GLN A 13 11.28 -3.35 14.90
N LYS A 14 11.19 -2.05 15.13
CA LYS A 14 10.45 -1.43 16.24
C LYS A 14 9.22 -0.62 15.86
N SER A 15 9.06 -0.20 14.58
CA SER A 15 7.88 0.53 14.14
C SER A 15 7.37 -0.06 12.83
N ARG A 16 6.04 -0.16 12.69
CA ARG A 16 5.35 -0.54 11.44
C ARG A 16 5.37 0.61 10.42
N GLU A 17 6.29 1.56 10.59
CA GLU A 17 6.43 2.71 9.71
C GLU A 17 7.19 2.31 8.46
N GLN A 18 6.59 2.60 7.32
CA GLN A 18 7.20 2.50 6.01
C GLN A 18 7.43 3.90 5.45
N ARG A 19 8.51 4.08 4.72
CA ARG A 19 8.81 5.32 4.03
C ARG A 19 8.65 5.14 2.53
N VAL A 20 7.74 5.91 1.96
CA VAL A 20 7.53 5.98 0.52
C VAL A 20 8.01 7.33 0.03
N ARG A 21 8.76 7.34 -1.06
CA ARG A 21 9.34 8.55 -1.63
C ARG A 21 8.80 8.76 -3.03
N TYR A 22 8.34 9.97 -3.27
CA TYR A 22 7.95 10.45 -4.59
C TYR A 22 8.95 11.49 -5.06
N LYS A 23 9.62 11.23 -6.21
CA LYS A 23 10.57 12.17 -6.81
C LYS A 23 9.80 13.32 -7.45
N LEU A 24 10.15 14.54 -7.07
CA LEU A 24 9.55 15.77 -7.59
C LEU A 24 10.41 16.32 -8.73
N ASP A 25 9.76 16.63 -9.85
CA ASP A 25 10.40 17.40 -10.90
C ASP A 25 10.55 18.87 -10.47
N GLU A 26 11.54 19.56 -11.05
CA GLU A 26 11.79 20.98 -10.73
C GLU A 26 10.59 21.88 -11.01
N SER A 27 9.75 21.52 -12.00
CA SER A 27 8.54 22.26 -12.37
C SER A 27 7.37 22.05 -11.42
N MET A 28 7.43 21.02 -10.56
CA MET A 28 6.32 20.72 -9.64
C MET A 28 6.29 21.66 -8.45
N THR A 29 5.17 22.34 -8.27
CA THR A 29 4.94 23.21 -7.11
C THR A 29 4.03 22.51 -6.11
N LEU A 30 4.54 22.32 -4.90
CA LEU A 30 3.78 21.73 -3.80
C LEU A 30 2.83 22.72 -3.15
N ASN A 31 1.62 22.31 -2.89
CA ASN A 31 0.65 23.08 -2.11
C ASN A 31 0.90 22.84 -0.61
N GLN A 32 1.54 23.79 0.06
CA GLN A 32 1.93 23.67 1.46
C GLN A 32 0.73 23.63 2.40
N GLU A 33 -0.41 24.23 2.05
CA GLU A 33 -1.63 24.15 2.86
C GLU A 33 -2.24 22.74 2.78
N GLU A 34 -2.26 22.12 1.60
CA GLU A 34 -2.72 20.73 1.45
C GLU A 34 -1.81 19.76 2.24
N ILE A 35 -0.48 19.99 2.28
CA ILE A 35 0.44 19.20 3.10
C ILE A 35 0.11 19.33 4.58
N LYS A 36 -0.14 20.55 5.07
CA LYS A 36 -0.54 20.78 6.47
C LYS A 36 -1.84 20.05 6.82
N ILE A 37 -2.84 20.14 5.94
CA ILE A 37 -4.12 19.45 6.13
C ILE A 37 -3.94 17.94 6.14
N TYR A 38 -3.18 17.39 5.18
CA TYR A 38 -2.93 15.95 5.09
C TYR A 38 -2.19 15.39 6.30
N ASN A 39 -1.28 16.17 6.89
CA ASN A 39 -0.50 15.77 8.07
C ASN A 39 -1.29 15.78 9.39
N VAL A 40 -2.53 16.26 9.38
CA VAL A 40 -3.43 16.13 10.54
C VAL A 40 -4.11 14.76 10.47
N PRO A 41 -3.97 13.89 11.49
CA PRO A 41 -4.63 12.59 11.48
C PRO A 41 -6.14 12.70 11.32
N PHE A 42 -6.72 11.95 10.38
CA PHE A 42 -8.15 11.94 10.13
C PHE A 42 -8.66 10.56 9.66
N ALA A 43 -9.85 10.19 10.08
CA ALA A 43 -10.58 9.03 9.60
C ALA A 43 -9.76 7.70 9.54
N GLY A 44 -8.78 7.54 10.46
CA GLY A 44 -7.88 6.39 10.48
C GLY A 44 -6.63 6.54 9.61
N ASN A 45 -6.51 7.63 8.83
CA ASN A 45 -5.25 7.99 8.18
C ASN A 45 -4.30 8.64 9.21
N THR A 46 -3.14 8.05 9.39
CA THR A 46 -2.07 8.56 10.27
C THR A 46 -0.82 8.95 9.48
N ASN A 47 -0.91 8.90 8.15
CA ASN A 47 0.20 9.23 7.28
C ASN A 47 0.62 10.69 7.44
N THR A 48 1.90 10.91 7.29
CA THR A 48 2.47 12.26 7.16
C THR A 48 3.31 12.35 5.91
N CYS A 49 3.41 13.54 5.34
CA CYS A 49 4.32 13.80 4.23
C CYS A 49 5.12 15.08 4.48
N LYS A 50 6.34 15.11 3.95
CA LYS A 50 7.20 16.27 3.98
C LYS A 50 8.08 16.35 2.74
N GLU A 51 8.35 17.55 2.29
CA GLU A 51 9.39 17.79 1.28
C GLU A 51 10.78 17.62 1.92
N THR A 52 11.65 16.91 1.24
CA THR A 52 13.04 16.69 1.67
C THR A 52 13.98 16.66 0.45
N PHE A 53 15.27 16.74 0.70
CA PHE A 53 16.29 16.60 -0.32
C PHE A 53 17.14 15.37 -0.02
N VAL A 54 17.24 14.48 -1.01
CA VAL A 54 18.08 13.27 -0.92
C VAL A 54 19.03 13.28 -2.11
N LYS A 55 20.33 13.31 -1.84
CA LYS A 55 21.39 13.37 -2.87
C LYS A 55 21.20 14.52 -3.88
N GLY A 56 20.63 15.66 -3.44
CA GLY A 56 20.36 16.82 -4.29
C GLY A 56 19.03 16.76 -5.06
N GLU A 57 18.29 15.69 -5.00
CA GLU A 57 16.96 15.55 -5.61
C GLU A 57 15.86 15.99 -4.65
N ARG A 58 14.85 16.70 -5.15
CA ARG A 58 13.64 17.06 -4.40
C ARG A 58 12.74 15.84 -4.29
N ILE A 59 12.33 15.51 -3.07
CA ILE A 59 11.54 14.33 -2.77
C ILE A 59 10.41 14.69 -1.82
N LEU A 60 9.21 14.20 -2.11
CA LEU A 60 8.11 14.16 -1.15
C LEU A 60 8.17 12.81 -0.42
N GLU A 61 8.58 12.83 0.84
CA GLU A 61 8.70 11.63 1.67
C GLU A 61 7.44 11.45 2.51
N TYR A 62 6.83 10.27 2.41
CA TYR A 62 5.69 9.83 3.22
C TYR A 62 6.17 8.89 4.32
N CYS A 63 5.63 9.10 5.53
CA CYS A 63 5.73 8.16 6.64
C CYS A 63 4.36 7.49 6.77
N ILE A 64 4.31 6.18 6.57
CA ILE A 64 3.07 5.41 6.46
C ILE A 64 3.08 4.27 7.46
N GLU A 65 2.02 4.14 8.25
CA GLU A 65 1.83 2.98 9.11
C GLU A 65 1.04 1.90 8.36
N GLY A 66 1.66 0.76 8.09
CA GLY A 66 1.00 -0.36 7.43
C GLY A 66 1.79 -1.65 7.57
N ASP A 67 1.07 -2.77 7.55
CA ASP A 67 1.68 -4.10 7.63
C ASP A 67 2.09 -4.62 6.25
N LEU A 68 1.29 -4.34 5.22
CA LEU A 68 1.53 -4.72 3.82
C LEU A 68 0.78 -3.80 2.85
N THR A 69 1.07 -3.93 1.56
CA THR A 69 0.33 -3.21 0.52
C THR A 69 -0.94 -3.96 0.13
N MET A 70 -1.91 -3.24 -0.44
CA MET A 70 -3.12 -3.85 -0.97
C MET A 70 -2.81 -4.83 -2.12
N GLU A 71 -1.75 -4.56 -2.91
CA GLU A 71 -1.26 -5.48 -3.95
C GLU A 71 -0.83 -6.84 -3.36
N GLN A 72 -0.20 -6.87 -2.19
CA GLN A 72 0.20 -8.10 -1.51
C GLN A 72 -0.99 -8.91 -0.95
N LEU A 73 -2.18 -8.29 -0.86
CA LEU A 73 -3.43 -8.98 -0.49
C LEU A 73 -4.13 -9.61 -1.70
N ILE A 74 -3.88 -9.09 -2.91
CA ILE A 74 -4.46 -9.66 -4.13
C ILE A 74 -3.95 -11.08 -4.33
N GLY A 75 -4.86 -11.97 -4.72
CA GLY A 75 -4.55 -13.39 -4.89
C GLY A 75 -4.86 -14.25 -3.67
N LYS A 76 -5.14 -13.63 -2.51
CA LYS A 76 -5.70 -14.34 -1.36
C LYS A 76 -7.22 -14.26 -1.40
N PRO A 77 -7.91 -15.34 -0.97
CA PRO A 77 -9.35 -15.30 -0.85
C PRO A 77 -9.80 -14.23 0.15
N ILE A 78 -10.61 -13.27 -0.31
CA ILE A 78 -11.17 -12.21 0.52
C ILE A 78 -12.57 -12.61 0.99
N PHE A 79 -12.84 -12.42 2.27
CA PHE A 79 -14.17 -12.58 2.85
C PHE A 79 -15.00 -11.31 2.70
N ARG A 80 -16.34 -11.47 2.76
CA ARG A 80 -17.28 -10.35 2.66
C ARG A 80 -16.96 -9.22 3.65
N ASP A 81 -16.73 -9.60 4.90
CA ASP A 81 -16.50 -8.64 5.99
C ASP A 81 -15.18 -7.86 5.78
N GLU A 82 -14.13 -8.53 5.34
CA GLU A 82 -12.84 -7.89 5.01
C GLU A 82 -12.98 -6.91 3.85
N LEU A 83 -13.67 -7.32 2.78
CA LEU A 83 -13.96 -6.45 1.64
C LEU A 83 -14.67 -5.17 2.09
N VAL A 84 -15.71 -5.32 2.91
CA VAL A 84 -16.50 -4.21 3.42
C VAL A 84 -15.66 -3.30 4.32
N GLU A 85 -14.82 -3.85 5.21
CA GLU A 85 -13.96 -3.05 6.10
C GLU A 85 -12.89 -2.26 5.30
N TYR A 86 -12.25 -2.86 4.29
CA TYR A 86 -11.32 -2.13 3.42
C TYR A 86 -12.01 -0.99 2.69
N LEU A 87 -13.15 -1.23 2.05
CA LEU A 87 -13.90 -0.20 1.35
C LEU A 87 -14.46 0.86 2.30
N TYR A 88 -14.85 0.47 3.51
CA TYR A 88 -15.28 1.42 4.55
C TYR A 88 -14.11 2.33 4.96
N SER A 89 -12.93 1.77 5.17
CA SER A 89 -11.74 2.56 5.50
C SER A 89 -11.41 3.56 4.39
N ILE A 90 -11.39 3.12 3.12
CA ILE A 90 -11.13 3.96 1.95
C ILE A 90 -12.18 5.07 1.85
N SER A 91 -13.47 4.71 1.87
CA SER A 91 -14.57 5.66 1.68
C SER A 91 -14.63 6.71 2.80
N ARG A 92 -14.35 6.31 4.04
CA ARG A 92 -14.31 7.22 5.19
C ARG A 92 -13.18 8.25 5.07
N GLN A 93 -12.01 7.83 4.59
CA GLN A 93 -10.90 8.74 4.35
C GLN A 93 -11.23 9.71 3.19
N MET A 94 -11.82 9.22 2.09
CA MET A 94 -12.26 10.08 0.99
C MET A 94 -13.24 11.16 1.46
N VAL A 95 -14.24 10.79 2.27
CA VAL A 95 -15.19 11.77 2.86
C VAL A 95 -14.46 12.79 3.72
N SER A 96 -13.52 12.35 4.56
CA SER A 96 -12.75 13.25 5.41
C SER A 96 -11.84 14.18 4.59
N MET A 97 -11.21 13.69 3.54
CA MET A 97 -10.39 14.50 2.62
C MET A 97 -11.24 15.58 1.95
N VAL A 98 -12.40 15.21 1.39
CA VAL A 98 -13.33 16.18 0.78
C VAL A 98 -13.80 17.23 1.80
N HIS A 99 -14.14 16.80 3.02
CA HIS A 99 -14.58 17.70 4.09
C HIS A 99 -13.50 18.73 4.48
N ASN A 100 -12.24 18.34 4.39
CA ASN A 100 -11.09 19.20 4.66
C ASN A 100 -10.60 19.98 3.40
N GLY A 101 -11.35 19.93 2.30
CA GLY A 101 -11.03 20.66 1.07
C GLY A 101 -9.98 20.02 0.17
N LEU A 102 -9.57 18.77 0.46
CA LEU A 102 -8.64 18.02 -0.40
C LEU A 102 -9.38 17.38 -1.57
N LYS A 103 -8.79 17.42 -2.77
CA LYS A 103 -9.39 16.89 -4.00
C LYS A 103 -9.13 15.39 -4.13
N LEU A 104 -10.16 14.58 -4.37
CA LEU A 104 -10.04 13.13 -4.54
C LEU A 104 -9.14 12.75 -5.73
N GLY A 105 -9.11 13.55 -6.80
CA GLY A 105 -8.24 13.32 -7.95
C GLY A 105 -6.73 13.44 -7.65
N LYS A 106 -6.34 13.80 -6.43
CA LYS A 106 -4.95 13.84 -5.96
C LYS A 106 -4.57 12.62 -5.10
N ILE A 107 -5.49 11.68 -4.90
CA ILE A 107 -5.22 10.43 -4.19
C ILE A 107 -4.57 9.43 -5.16
N VAL A 108 -3.53 8.75 -4.70
CA VAL A 108 -2.88 7.67 -5.44
C VAL A 108 -3.70 6.40 -5.29
N PHE A 109 -4.53 6.09 -6.28
CA PHE A 109 -5.28 4.85 -6.36
C PHE A 109 -4.48 3.78 -7.11
N ASP A 110 -3.38 3.36 -6.50
CA ASP A 110 -2.57 2.23 -6.98
C ASP A 110 -2.37 1.28 -5.79
N LEU A 111 -2.72 0.02 -5.98
CA LEU A 111 -2.72 -1.02 -4.94
C LEU A 111 -1.33 -1.23 -4.31
N LYS A 112 -0.28 -0.92 -5.05
CA LYS A 112 1.11 -0.96 -4.60
C LYS A 112 1.41 0.11 -3.53
N TYR A 113 0.72 1.25 -3.59
CA TYR A 113 0.92 2.40 -2.70
C TYR A 113 -0.22 2.59 -1.70
N MET A 114 -1.11 1.64 -1.59
CA MET A 114 -2.17 1.58 -0.59
C MET A 114 -1.76 0.59 0.50
N TYR A 115 -1.47 1.08 1.69
CA TYR A 115 -0.98 0.26 2.79
C TYR A 115 -2.12 -0.14 3.72
N VAL A 116 -2.08 -1.38 4.20
CA VAL A 116 -3.14 -1.95 5.04
C VAL A 116 -2.59 -2.26 6.41
N ARG A 117 -3.31 -1.88 7.45
CA ARG A 117 -3.11 -2.36 8.81
C ARG A 117 -4.05 -3.54 9.06
N LEU A 118 -3.47 -4.69 9.38
CA LEU A 118 -4.21 -5.94 9.52
C LEU A 118 -4.99 -6.06 10.83
N ASN A 119 -4.64 -5.25 11.82
CA ASN A 119 -5.30 -5.29 13.14
C ASN A 119 -6.71 -4.68 13.11
N ASP A 120 -6.96 -3.71 12.24
CA ASP A 120 -8.21 -2.96 12.15
C ASP A 120 -8.73 -2.79 10.70
N PHE A 121 -8.10 -3.45 9.73
CA PHE A 121 -8.40 -3.38 8.29
C PHE A 121 -8.35 -1.95 7.72
N SER A 122 -7.65 -1.03 8.41
CA SER A 122 -7.53 0.33 7.91
C SER A 122 -6.57 0.38 6.73
N VAL A 123 -6.99 1.09 5.70
CA VAL A 123 -6.20 1.35 4.50
C VAL A 123 -5.60 2.75 4.62
N GLN A 124 -4.34 2.90 4.31
CA GLN A 124 -3.63 4.17 4.30
C GLN A 124 -3.47 4.67 2.87
N LEU A 125 -4.01 5.84 2.57
CA LEU A 125 -4.01 6.45 1.24
C LEU A 125 -2.91 7.49 1.12
N ILE A 126 -2.19 7.51 -0.01
CA ILE A 126 -1.24 8.57 -0.35
C ILE A 126 -1.98 9.67 -1.11
N PHE A 127 -1.71 10.92 -0.75
CA PHE A 127 -2.24 12.12 -1.39
C PHE A 127 -1.09 12.95 -1.96
N LEU A 128 -1.20 13.40 -3.23
CA LEU A 128 -0.19 14.19 -3.92
C LEU A 128 -0.59 15.68 -3.90
N PRO A 129 0.10 16.53 -3.12
CA PRO A 129 -0.26 17.93 -2.94
C PRO A 129 0.28 18.84 -4.06
N PHE A 130 -0.01 18.51 -5.33
CA PHE A 130 0.33 19.34 -6.49
C PHE A 130 -0.72 19.21 -7.61
N ASP A 131 -0.77 20.19 -8.51
CA ASP A 131 -1.88 20.34 -9.45
C ASP A 131 -1.78 19.55 -10.76
N ASN A 132 -0.66 18.89 -11.05
CA ASN A 132 -0.45 18.13 -12.30
C ASN A 132 -0.98 16.69 -12.26
N SER A 133 -2.09 16.45 -11.55
CA SER A 133 -2.66 15.10 -11.34
C SER A 133 -3.64 14.67 -12.44
N SER A 134 -3.56 15.22 -13.66
CA SER A 134 -4.50 14.91 -14.76
C SER A 134 -4.52 13.44 -15.20
N ASP A 135 -3.49 12.65 -14.82
CA ASP A 135 -3.36 11.25 -15.22
C ASP A 135 -3.67 10.26 -14.08
N MET A 136 -4.31 10.72 -13.00
CA MET A 136 -4.66 9.85 -11.88
C MET A 136 -5.92 9.05 -12.20
N THR A 137 -5.90 7.77 -11.87
CA THR A 137 -7.06 6.88 -11.96
C THR A 137 -8.23 7.45 -11.17
N GLY A 138 -9.40 7.55 -11.78
CA GLY A 138 -10.60 8.01 -11.10
C GLY A 138 -11.03 7.04 -10.00
N VAL A 139 -11.67 7.56 -8.95
CA VAL A 139 -12.13 6.74 -7.81
C VAL A 139 -13.00 5.58 -8.27
N GLU A 140 -13.95 5.84 -9.14
CA GLU A 140 -14.87 4.80 -9.65
C GLU A 140 -14.13 3.73 -10.44
N GLU A 141 -13.23 4.13 -11.33
CA GLU A 141 -12.41 3.22 -12.12
C GLU A 141 -11.52 2.37 -11.21
N PHE A 142 -10.93 2.99 -10.19
CA PHE A 142 -10.16 2.26 -9.19
C PHE A 142 -11.01 1.19 -8.49
N ILE A 143 -12.21 1.54 -7.97
CA ILE A 143 -13.05 0.59 -7.26
C ILE A 143 -13.43 -0.58 -8.17
N ARG A 144 -13.80 -0.32 -9.43
CA ARG A 144 -14.12 -1.37 -10.42
C ARG A 144 -12.91 -2.28 -10.67
N SER A 145 -11.75 -1.70 -10.91
CA SER A 145 -10.50 -2.44 -11.13
C SER A 145 -10.13 -3.27 -9.90
N PHE A 146 -10.23 -2.69 -8.71
CA PHE A 146 -9.96 -3.38 -7.46
C PHE A 146 -10.85 -4.61 -7.30
N LEU A 147 -12.17 -4.45 -7.44
CA LEU A 147 -13.12 -5.57 -7.33
C LEU A 147 -12.88 -6.65 -8.39
N SER A 148 -12.41 -6.29 -9.58
CA SER A 148 -12.18 -7.24 -10.68
C SER A 148 -10.95 -8.14 -10.48
N VAL A 149 -9.97 -7.72 -9.67
CA VAL A 149 -8.73 -8.48 -9.44
C VAL A 149 -8.76 -9.32 -8.16
N LEU A 150 -9.81 -9.19 -7.34
CA LEU A 150 -9.95 -9.93 -6.10
C LEU A 150 -10.31 -11.41 -6.32
N VAL A 151 -9.76 -12.28 -5.49
CA VAL A 151 -10.20 -13.66 -5.33
C VAL A 151 -11.20 -13.72 -4.19
N TYR A 152 -12.43 -14.12 -4.47
CA TYR A 152 -13.50 -14.17 -3.47
C TYR A 152 -13.55 -15.54 -2.78
N ALA A 153 -13.60 -15.54 -1.46
CA ALA A 153 -13.58 -16.76 -0.65
C ALA A 153 -14.89 -17.57 -0.78
N HIS A 154 -16.04 -16.90 -1.00
CA HIS A 154 -17.36 -17.51 -1.03
C HIS A 154 -18.40 -16.61 -1.69
N THR A 155 -19.59 -17.19 -2.02
CA THR A 155 -20.70 -16.50 -2.68
C THR A 155 -21.10 -15.17 -2.03
N PRO A 156 -21.27 -15.03 -0.69
CA PRO A 156 -21.59 -13.75 -0.08
C PRO A 156 -20.58 -12.61 -0.36
N ALA A 157 -19.29 -12.93 -0.58
CA ALA A 157 -18.31 -11.92 -0.96
C ALA A 157 -18.51 -11.47 -2.41
N ILE A 158 -18.86 -12.39 -3.32
CA ILE A 158 -19.20 -12.09 -4.72
C ILE A 158 -20.48 -11.25 -4.79
N GLU A 159 -21.50 -11.61 -4.03
CA GLU A 159 -22.76 -10.85 -3.96
C GLU A 159 -22.53 -9.42 -3.47
N CYS A 160 -21.68 -9.25 -2.46
CA CYS A 160 -21.30 -7.94 -1.96
C CYS A 160 -20.57 -7.11 -3.04
N ALA A 161 -19.63 -7.71 -3.76
CA ALA A 161 -18.95 -7.04 -4.87
C ALA A 161 -19.91 -6.63 -5.97
N ASN A 162 -20.87 -7.50 -6.34
CA ASN A 162 -21.92 -7.19 -7.31
C ASN A 162 -22.80 -6.02 -6.87
N GLN A 163 -23.22 -5.98 -5.60
CA GLN A 163 -23.99 -4.85 -5.05
C GLN A 163 -23.21 -3.52 -5.16
N ILE A 164 -21.89 -3.55 -4.97
CA ILE A 164 -21.05 -2.36 -5.12
C ILE A 164 -20.98 -1.93 -6.60
N ILE A 165 -20.82 -2.87 -7.51
CA ILE A 165 -20.83 -2.59 -8.96
C ILE A 165 -22.19 -2.03 -9.40
N GLU A 166 -23.29 -2.60 -8.93
CA GLU A 166 -24.65 -2.11 -9.21
C GLU A 166 -24.84 -0.68 -8.68
N TYR A 167 -24.38 -0.40 -7.46
CA TYR A 167 -24.38 0.95 -6.92
C TYR A 167 -23.65 1.94 -7.84
N LEU A 168 -22.44 1.60 -8.29
CA LEU A 168 -21.66 2.47 -9.20
C LEU A 168 -22.35 2.64 -10.57
N ASN A 169 -23.02 1.62 -11.08
CA ASN A 169 -23.77 1.69 -12.33
C ASN A 169 -25.02 2.57 -12.23
N GLY A 170 -25.61 2.65 -11.05
CA GLY A 170 -26.83 3.45 -10.80
C GLY A 170 -26.57 4.96 -10.68
N HIS A 171 -25.31 5.38 -10.58
CA HIS A 171 -24.94 6.79 -10.37
C HIS A 171 -24.14 7.33 -11.55
N LYS A 172 -24.51 8.52 -12.05
CA LYS A 172 -23.82 9.16 -13.18
C LYS A 172 -22.47 9.75 -12.82
N GLU A 173 -22.32 10.18 -11.57
CA GLU A 173 -21.12 10.78 -11.03
C GLU A 173 -20.82 10.18 -9.66
N PHE A 174 -19.55 9.90 -9.40
CA PHE A 174 -19.11 9.39 -8.10
C PHE A 174 -19.23 10.46 -7.02
N ASN A 175 -19.92 10.12 -5.93
CA ASN A 175 -20.03 10.95 -4.75
C ASN A 175 -19.51 10.19 -3.52
N ALA A 176 -18.40 10.65 -2.94
CA ALA A 176 -17.75 10.00 -1.81
C ALA A 176 -18.64 9.86 -0.57
N ILE A 177 -19.51 10.87 -0.30
CA ILE A 177 -20.42 10.85 0.86
C ILE A 177 -21.48 9.76 0.67
N GLN A 178 -22.12 9.74 -0.49
CA GLN A 178 -23.16 8.75 -0.81
C GLN A 178 -22.57 7.34 -0.85
N PHE A 179 -21.38 7.19 -1.44
CA PHE A 179 -20.67 5.92 -1.45
C PHE A 179 -20.34 5.44 -0.03
N ASN A 180 -19.84 6.32 0.84
CA ASN A 180 -19.58 5.96 2.24
C ASN A 180 -20.85 5.54 2.99
N LEU A 181 -21.98 6.20 2.76
CA LEU A 181 -23.26 5.82 3.36
C LEU A 181 -23.68 4.42 2.91
N PHE A 182 -23.58 4.13 1.61
CA PHE A 182 -23.86 2.80 1.06
C PHE A 182 -22.94 1.72 1.66
N ILE A 183 -21.62 1.96 1.75
CA ILE A 183 -20.69 1.00 2.37
C ILE A 183 -21.00 0.82 3.87
N ARG A 184 -21.44 1.87 4.58
CA ARG A 184 -21.88 1.73 5.98
C ARG A 184 -23.11 0.85 6.13
N GLU A 185 -24.03 0.91 5.19
CA GLU A 185 -25.21 0.01 5.16
C GLU A 185 -24.77 -1.45 4.96
N LEU A 186 -23.88 -1.72 4.00
CA LEU A 186 -23.31 -3.06 3.81
C LEU A 186 -22.60 -3.57 5.06
N ARG A 187 -21.86 -2.70 5.76
CA ARG A 187 -21.17 -3.00 7.01
C ARG A 187 -22.15 -3.35 8.14
N ALA A 188 -23.22 -2.58 8.28
CA ALA A 188 -24.27 -2.86 9.28
C ALA A 188 -24.95 -4.22 9.03
N GLN A 189 -25.23 -4.56 7.76
CA GLN A 189 -25.76 -5.88 7.39
C GLN A 189 -24.79 -7.00 7.76
N SER A 190 -23.48 -6.84 7.55
CA SER A 190 -22.47 -7.82 7.98
C SER A 190 -22.50 -8.04 9.49
N GLN A 191 -22.58 -6.97 10.27
CA GLN A 191 -22.61 -7.05 11.73
C GLN A 191 -23.89 -7.74 12.26
N LEU A 192 -25.02 -7.56 11.60
CA LEU A 192 -26.27 -8.23 11.94
C LEU A 192 -26.19 -9.73 11.66
N LEU A 193 -25.64 -10.14 10.52
CA LEU A 193 -25.42 -11.55 10.16
C LEU A 193 -24.47 -12.23 11.17
N VAL A 194 -23.39 -11.56 11.55
CA VAL A 194 -22.46 -12.06 12.56
C VAL A 194 -23.11 -12.19 13.95
N ASN A 195 -24.04 -11.32 14.31
CA ASN A 195 -24.75 -11.41 15.60
C ASN A 195 -25.79 -12.52 15.64
N THR A 196 -26.40 -12.87 14.51
CA THR A 196 -27.28 -14.03 14.38
C THR A 196 -26.51 -15.37 14.38
N GLU A 197 -25.26 -15.38 13.91
CA GLU A 197 -24.36 -16.56 13.95
C GLU A 197 -23.56 -16.71 15.26
N LYS A 198 -23.63 -15.75 16.18
CA LYS A 198 -22.94 -15.79 17.49
C LYS A 198 -23.35 -16.93 18.41
N THR A 199 -24.30 -17.77 18.02
CA THR A 199 -24.56 -19.07 18.66
C THR A 199 -23.53 -20.14 18.30
N SER A 200 -22.61 -19.92 17.36
CA SER A 200 -21.48 -20.82 17.06
C SER A 200 -20.11 -20.16 17.30
N SER A 201 -19.78 -19.96 18.55
CA SER A 201 -18.56 -19.26 19.01
C SER A 201 -17.23 -19.96 18.68
N LYS A 202 -17.22 -21.16 18.13
CA LYS A 202 -16.00 -21.91 17.78
C LYS A 202 -15.36 -21.52 16.43
N THR A 203 -16.12 -21.02 15.47
CA THR A 203 -15.64 -20.80 14.10
C THR A 203 -14.83 -19.51 13.98
N LYS A 204 -15.10 -18.51 14.83
CA LYS A 204 -14.36 -17.22 14.80
C LYS A 204 -12.94 -17.31 15.32
N GLU A 205 -12.70 -18.10 16.34
CA GLU A 205 -11.36 -18.31 16.91
C GLU A 205 -10.45 -19.05 15.92
N ILE A 206 -11.01 -19.96 15.15
CA ILE A 206 -10.32 -20.71 14.09
C ILE A 206 -9.96 -19.77 12.92
N ALA A 207 -10.88 -18.91 12.48
CA ALA A 207 -10.63 -17.98 11.36
C ALA A 207 -9.59 -16.91 11.73
N ALA A 208 -9.66 -16.34 12.93
CA ALA A 208 -8.66 -15.38 13.42
C ALA A 208 -7.28 -16.01 13.61
N ASN A 209 -7.23 -17.25 14.07
CA ASN A 209 -5.98 -18.00 14.20
C ASN A 209 -5.42 -18.41 12.83
N HIS A 210 -6.28 -18.77 11.86
CA HIS A 210 -5.86 -19.07 10.49
C HIS A 210 -5.28 -17.85 9.80
N ALA A 211 -5.93 -16.69 9.89
CA ALA A 211 -5.42 -15.44 9.35
C ALA A 211 -4.06 -15.04 9.96
N LYS A 212 -3.91 -15.16 11.30
CA LYS A 212 -2.61 -14.92 11.96
C LYS A 212 -1.53 -15.91 11.51
N MET A 213 -1.88 -17.16 11.30
CA MET A 213 -0.94 -18.21 10.86
C MET A 213 -0.48 -17.96 9.42
N GLU A 214 -1.38 -17.59 8.50
CA GLU A 214 -1.03 -17.22 7.13
C GLU A 214 -0.15 -15.98 7.06
N ILE A 215 -0.42 -14.96 7.87
CA ILE A 215 0.44 -13.77 7.99
C ILE A 215 1.86 -14.13 8.42
N ASN A 216 2.00 -15.05 9.36
CA ASN A 216 3.31 -15.50 9.82
C ASN A 216 4.05 -16.31 8.74
N ILE A 217 3.34 -17.11 7.95
CA ILE A 217 3.92 -17.84 6.80
C ILE A 217 4.44 -16.87 5.76
N LEU A 218 3.66 -15.84 5.39
CA LEU A 218 4.09 -14.84 4.42
C LEU A 218 5.29 -14.02 4.87
N ARG A 219 5.32 -13.61 6.14
CA ARG A 219 6.49 -12.93 6.73
C ARG A 219 7.73 -13.81 6.68
N ALA A 220 7.57 -15.12 6.92
CA ALA A 220 8.65 -16.07 6.84
C ALA A 220 9.16 -16.26 5.39
N GLU A 221 8.24 -16.30 4.42
CA GLU A 221 8.57 -16.38 2.99
C GLU A 221 9.28 -15.12 2.47
N GLU A 222 8.80 -13.94 2.89
CA GLU A 222 9.41 -12.66 2.53
C GLU A 222 10.80 -12.51 3.17
N ALA A 223 10.94 -12.89 4.43
CA ALA A 223 12.25 -12.93 5.10
C ALA A 223 13.21 -13.90 4.39
N ALA A 224 12.72 -15.06 3.94
CA ALA A 224 13.52 -16.04 3.19
C ALA A 224 13.94 -15.49 1.81
N ARG A 225 13.05 -14.81 1.08
CA ARG A 225 13.40 -14.13 -0.18
C ARG A 225 14.44 -13.04 0.00
N ASN A 226 14.26 -12.19 1.02
CA ASN A 226 15.21 -11.12 1.32
C ASN A 226 16.58 -11.67 1.72
N ALA A 227 16.61 -12.75 2.49
CA ALA A 227 17.86 -13.45 2.83
C ALA A 227 18.55 -14.05 1.59
N GLU A 228 17.80 -14.63 0.66
CA GLU A 228 18.33 -15.16 -0.60
C GLU A 228 18.88 -14.06 -1.51
N ILE A 229 18.17 -12.93 -1.63
CA ILE A 229 18.66 -11.76 -2.37
C ILE A 229 19.94 -11.21 -1.74
N ALA A 230 20.00 -11.09 -0.43
CA ALA A 230 21.20 -10.64 0.28
C ALA A 230 22.38 -11.60 0.06
N ARG A 231 22.12 -12.92 0.05
CA ARG A 231 23.13 -13.94 -0.25
C ARG A 231 23.67 -13.81 -1.67
N LEU A 232 22.80 -13.63 -2.66
CA LEU A 232 23.19 -13.44 -4.07
C LEU A 232 23.99 -12.16 -4.27
N HIS A 233 23.62 -11.08 -3.60
CA HIS A 233 24.39 -9.82 -3.60
C HIS A 233 25.78 -10.02 -2.99
N ALA A 234 25.87 -10.63 -1.83
CA ALA A 234 27.17 -10.91 -1.18
C ALA A 234 28.07 -11.82 -2.03
N GLU A 235 27.50 -12.82 -2.70
CA GLU A 235 28.23 -13.69 -3.61
C GLU A 235 28.74 -12.93 -4.85
N SER A 236 27.92 -12.04 -5.40
CA SER A 236 28.32 -11.21 -6.55
C SER A 236 29.44 -10.23 -6.18
N GLU A 237 29.37 -9.59 -5.01
CA GLU A 237 30.42 -8.71 -4.50
C GLU A 237 31.73 -9.49 -4.23
N ALA A 238 31.63 -10.66 -3.64
CA ALA A 238 32.79 -11.52 -3.41
C ALA A 238 33.48 -11.92 -4.73
N LYS A 239 32.74 -12.26 -5.78
CA LYS A 239 33.24 -12.52 -7.12
C LYS A 239 33.97 -11.31 -7.72
N ARG A 240 33.37 -10.12 -7.62
CA ARG A 240 33.98 -8.86 -8.10
C ARG A 240 35.30 -8.56 -7.38
N LEU A 241 35.31 -8.70 -6.05
CA LEU A 241 36.52 -8.50 -5.24
C LEU A 241 37.63 -9.51 -5.60
N ALA A 242 37.26 -10.78 -5.82
CA ALA A 242 38.22 -11.82 -6.24
C ALA A 242 38.79 -11.55 -7.63
N GLU A 243 37.99 -11.06 -8.59
CA GLU A 243 38.51 -10.67 -9.92
C GLU A 243 39.41 -9.46 -9.83
N TYR A 244 39.04 -8.46 -9.04
CA TYR A 244 39.88 -7.26 -8.81
C TYR A 244 41.25 -7.63 -8.18
N ALA A 245 41.25 -8.52 -7.20
CA ALA A 245 42.46 -9.04 -6.58
C ALA A 245 43.36 -9.79 -7.59
N LYS A 246 42.77 -10.61 -8.48
CA LYS A 246 43.48 -11.27 -9.56
C LYS A 246 44.12 -10.30 -10.55
N GLN A 247 43.41 -9.26 -10.92
CA GLN A 247 43.93 -8.19 -11.81
C GLN A 247 45.11 -7.48 -11.16
N GLN A 248 45.02 -7.10 -9.89
CA GLN A 248 46.13 -6.48 -9.17
C GLN A 248 47.35 -7.40 -9.06
N ALA A 249 47.14 -8.68 -8.78
CA ALA A 249 48.24 -9.67 -8.75
C ALA A 249 48.95 -9.84 -10.11
N ASN A 250 48.18 -9.79 -11.21
CA ASN A 250 48.75 -9.87 -12.57
C ASN A 250 49.56 -8.61 -12.91
N VAL A 251 49.03 -7.42 -12.53
CA VAL A 251 49.78 -6.15 -12.72
C VAL A 251 51.08 -6.15 -11.91
N ALA A 252 51.04 -6.62 -10.68
CA ALA A 252 52.25 -6.72 -9.84
C ALA A 252 53.29 -7.68 -10.44
N ARG A 253 52.88 -8.85 -10.97
CA ARG A 253 53.79 -9.80 -11.66
C ARG A 253 54.44 -9.20 -12.92
N SER A 254 53.64 -8.55 -13.76
CA SER A 254 54.18 -7.88 -14.95
C SER A 254 55.12 -6.72 -14.63
N ALA A 255 54.92 -6.02 -13.51
CA ALA A 255 55.83 -4.98 -13.04
C ALA A 255 57.16 -5.55 -12.47
N GLU A 256 57.14 -6.73 -11.89
CA GLU A 256 58.37 -7.45 -11.47
C GLU A 256 59.16 -8.00 -12.67
N GLU A 257 58.48 -8.56 -13.66
CA GLU A 257 59.11 -9.06 -14.88
C GLU A 257 59.79 -7.95 -15.71
N MET A 258 59.29 -6.73 -15.66
CA MET A 258 59.92 -5.56 -16.31
C MET A 258 61.12 -4.97 -15.53
N ARG A 259 61.38 -5.42 -14.32
CA ARG A 259 62.52 -4.95 -13.50
C ARG A 259 63.73 -5.90 -13.50
N MET A 260 63.60 -7.07 -14.10
CA MET A 260 64.70 -8.01 -14.37
C MET A 260 65.27 -7.80 -15.77
#